data_f18e904e4d3f1028b8afb6c3fd35e9bc
#
_entry.id   f18e904e4d3f1028b8afb6c3fd35e9bc
#
_cell.length_a   1.000
_cell.length_b   1.000
_cell.length_c   1.000
_cell.angle_alpha   90.00
_cell.angle_beta   90.00
_cell.angle_gamma   90.00
#
_symmetry.space_group_name_H-M   'P 1'
#
loop_
_entity.id
_entity.type
_entity.pdbx_description
1 polymer ?
#
loop_
_entity_poly.entity_id
_entity_poly.type
_entity_poly.pdbx_seq_one_letter_code
_entity_poly.pdbx_strand_id
1 'polypeptide(L)'
;MKGLFTIYVEGIADVVFFKQYILHVLGFEVANDSIVKLDGWTNLKGSVWQQRMKIMTDNGGTNIVIIDADKDIDARRADILKWKQDNGLDFELFLLPNDKDAGALENLLENIINPNNRPIFDCWEEYEKKLVKLDIPGRTPPPLTTPAKKTKIYGYLEALLGPTKDEKELIKERNRECSNTMHWNLDAEYLEPLKGFLTKNLM
;
A
#
# COMPACT_ATOMS: atom_id res chain seq x y z
N MET A 1 16.72 21.02 -8.13
CA MET A 1 15.26 21.33 -8.19
C MET A 1 14.55 20.00 -8.27
N LYS A 2 13.58 19.77 -7.37
CA LYS A 2 12.71 18.59 -7.48
C LYS A 2 11.95 18.67 -8.80
N GLY A 3 12.02 17.63 -9.61
CA GLY A 3 11.28 17.56 -10.86
C GLY A 3 9.76 17.57 -10.61
N LEU A 4 8.98 17.92 -11.61
CA LEU A 4 7.52 17.78 -11.59
C LEU A 4 7.19 16.27 -11.58
N PHE A 5 6.30 15.81 -10.70
CA PHE A 5 5.89 14.41 -10.67
C PHE A 5 4.44 14.22 -10.23
N THR A 6 3.86 13.10 -10.60
CA THR A 6 2.58 12.61 -10.07
C THR A 6 2.69 11.13 -9.73
N ILE A 7 2.26 10.75 -8.53
CA ILE A 7 2.18 9.37 -8.06
C ILE A 7 0.72 8.93 -8.10
N TYR A 8 0.44 7.82 -8.76
CA TYR A 8 -0.88 7.21 -8.86
C TYR A 8 -0.93 5.97 -7.96
N VAL A 9 -1.89 5.92 -7.04
CA VAL A 9 -2.06 4.85 -6.05
C VAL A 9 -3.50 4.36 -5.99
N GLU A 10 -3.75 3.16 -5.48
CA GLU A 10 -5.09 2.57 -5.51
C GLU A 10 -6.07 3.20 -4.53
N GLY A 11 -5.66 3.41 -3.28
CA GLY A 11 -6.57 3.79 -2.20
C GLY A 11 -6.10 4.94 -1.31
N ILE A 12 -6.94 5.30 -0.35
CA ILE A 12 -6.62 6.37 0.61
C ILE A 12 -5.52 5.94 1.59
N ALA A 13 -5.44 4.63 1.91
CA ALA A 13 -4.38 4.09 2.75
C ALA A 13 -3.00 4.31 2.13
N ASP A 14 -2.90 4.10 0.81
CA ASP A 14 -1.67 4.33 0.04
C ASP A 14 -1.29 5.81 0.06
N VAL A 15 -2.24 6.70 -0.20
CA VAL A 15 -1.98 8.16 -0.16
C VAL A 15 -1.40 8.56 1.18
N VAL A 16 -1.98 8.08 2.28
CA VAL A 16 -1.54 8.40 3.64
C VAL A 16 -0.16 7.82 3.93
N PHE A 17 0.07 6.57 3.53
CA PHE A 17 1.36 5.91 3.70
C PHE A 17 2.46 6.62 2.90
N PHE A 18 2.25 6.84 1.61
CA PHE A 18 3.29 7.42 0.74
C PHE A 18 3.65 8.86 1.11
N LYS A 19 2.69 9.68 1.55
CA LYS A 19 3.01 11.02 2.06
C LYS A 19 3.98 10.98 3.23
N GLN A 20 3.71 10.12 4.20
CA GLN A 20 4.53 9.99 5.41
C GLN A 20 5.86 9.30 5.11
N TYR A 21 5.86 8.27 4.26
CA TYR A 21 7.07 7.55 3.91
C TYR A 21 8.04 8.38 3.07
N ILE A 22 7.54 9.15 2.09
CA ILE A 22 8.36 10.07 1.29
C ILE A 22 8.98 11.16 2.17
N LEU A 23 8.20 11.72 3.10
CA LEU A 23 8.75 12.68 4.06
C LEU A 23 9.86 12.06 4.90
N HIS A 24 9.66 10.81 5.38
CA HIS A 24 10.64 10.09 6.18
C HIS A 24 11.96 9.84 5.41
N VAL A 25 11.88 9.29 4.18
CA VAL A 25 13.08 8.84 3.46
C VAL A 25 13.75 9.91 2.61
N LEU A 26 12.99 10.89 2.12
CA LEU A 26 13.50 11.94 1.21
C LEU A 26 13.49 13.34 1.84
N GLY A 27 12.93 13.47 3.04
CA GLY A 27 12.98 14.71 3.83
C GLY A 27 12.15 15.88 3.26
N PHE A 28 11.11 15.58 2.44
CA PHE A 28 10.23 16.63 1.92
C PHE A 28 8.75 16.24 1.93
N GLU A 29 7.90 17.22 2.13
CA GLU A 29 6.46 17.05 2.02
C GLU A 29 6.01 17.01 0.56
N VAL A 30 5.11 16.08 0.26
CA VAL A 30 4.49 15.93 -1.05
C VAL A 30 3.20 16.76 -1.09
N ALA A 31 3.04 17.57 -2.14
CA ALA A 31 1.81 18.34 -2.35
C ALA A 31 0.58 17.42 -2.48
N ASN A 32 -0.58 17.91 -2.05
CA ASN A 32 -1.80 17.10 -1.98
C ASN A 32 -2.26 16.55 -3.33
N ASP A 33 -1.99 17.25 -4.41
CA ASP A 33 -2.34 16.91 -5.78
C ASP A 33 -1.28 16.08 -6.51
N SER A 34 -0.10 15.90 -5.89
CA SER A 34 0.97 15.08 -6.42
C SER A 34 0.80 13.57 -6.15
N ILE A 35 -0.08 13.18 -5.21
CA ILE A 35 -0.47 11.78 -5.03
C ILE A 35 -1.96 11.64 -5.33
N VAL A 36 -2.27 10.87 -6.36
CA VAL A 36 -3.62 10.69 -6.90
C VAL A 36 -4.16 9.33 -6.50
N LYS A 37 -5.32 9.34 -5.83
CA LYS A 37 -6.08 8.13 -5.53
C LYS A 37 -6.93 7.73 -6.74
N LEU A 38 -6.84 6.47 -7.13
CA LEU A 38 -7.53 5.93 -8.31
C LEU A 38 -8.87 5.24 -7.98
N ASP A 39 -9.08 4.80 -6.73
CA ASP A 39 -10.18 3.89 -6.34
C ASP A 39 -10.17 2.57 -7.13
N GLY A 40 -8.97 1.96 -7.21
CA GLY A 40 -8.67 0.74 -7.93
C GLY A 40 -7.89 0.98 -9.24
N TRP A 41 -6.93 0.11 -9.54
CA TRP A 41 -6.01 0.28 -10.67
C TRP A 41 -6.71 0.32 -12.04
N THR A 42 -7.85 -0.36 -12.20
CA THR A 42 -8.63 -0.36 -13.45
C THR A 42 -9.08 1.04 -13.84
N ASN A 43 -9.29 1.93 -12.86
CA ASN A 43 -9.67 3.32 -13.12
C ASN A 43 -8.53 4.11 -13.78
N LEU A 44 -7.28 3.71 -13.58
CA LEU A 44 -6.13 4.31 -14.28
C LEU A 44 -6.26 4.23 -15.80
N LYS A 45 -6.97 3.20 -16.31
CA LYS A 45 -7.24 3.02 -17.74
C LYS A 45 -8.23 4.06 -18.32
N GLY A 46 -8.82 4.90 -17.47
CA GLY A 46 -9.72 5.98 -17.91
C GLY A 46 -9.00 7.07 -18.70
N SER A 47 -9.68 7.64 -19.71
CA SER A 47 -9.10 8.64 -20.61
C SER A 47 -8.55 9.88 -19.90
N VAL A 48 -9.18 10.28 -18.80
CA VAL A 48 -8.75 11.44 -17.98
C VAL A 48 -7.35 11.23 -17.43
N TRP A 49 -7.06 10.03 -16.90
CA TRP A 49 -5.74 9.73 -16.33
C TRP A 49 -4.67 9.57 -17.41
N GLN A 50 -5.01 8.94 -18.54
CA GLN A 50 -4.11 8.85 -19.69
C GLN A 50 -3.73 10.25 -20.20
N GLN A 51 -4.69 11.14 -20.34
CA GLN A 51 -4.44 12.53 -20.78
C GLN A 51 -3.57 13.27 -19.76
N ARG A 52 -3.85 13.11 -18.46
CA ARG A 52 -3.04 13.71 -17.39
C ARG A 52 -1.59 13.21 -17.41
N MET A 53 -1.37 11.91 -17.63
CA MET A 53 -0.04 11.33 -17.76
C MET A 53 0.72 11.92 -18.97
N LYS A 54 0.05 12.04 -20.12
CA LYS A 54 0.68 12.63 -21.32
C LYS A 54 1.07 14.08 -21.07
N ILE A 55 0.17 14.89 -20.52
CA ILE A 55 0.48 16.28 -20.16
C ILE A 55 1.66 16.38 -19.19
N MET A 56 1.73 15.48 -18.20
CA MET A 56 2.85 15.42 -17.25
C MET A 56 4.17 15.14 -17.98
N THR A 57 4.20 14.13 -18.85
CA THR A 57 5.38 13.76 -19.66
C THR A 57 5.79 14.89 -20.61
N ASP A 58 4.83 15.51 -21.31
CA ASP A 58 5.07 16.61 -22.25
C ASP A 58 5.70 17.84 -21.56
N ASN A 59 5.38 18.03 -20.29
CA ASN A 59 5.97 19.07 -19.43
C ASN A 59 7.32 18.65 -18.77
N GLY A 60 7.89 17.52 -19.15
CA GLY A 60 9.14 17.02 -18.58
C GLY A 60 9.01 16.48 -17.16
N GLY A 61 7.81 16.19 -16.70
CA GLY A 61 7.54 15.59 -15.40
C GLY A 61 7.52 14.06 -15.45
N THR A 62 7.53 13.44 -14.27
CA THR A 62 7.55 11.99 -14.09
C THR A 62 6.20 11.49 -13.59
N ASN A 63 5.63 10.51 -14.29
CA ASN A 63 4.50 9.73 -13.78
C ASN A 63 5.01 8.49 -13.05
N ILE A 64 4.48 8.22 -11.88
CA ILE A 64 4.82 7.06 -11.06
C ILE A 64 3.53 6.32 -10.72
N VAL A 65 3.49 5.03 -11.02
CA VAL A 65 2.35 4.15 -10.71
C VAL A 65 2.77 3.16 -9.65
N ILE A 66 2.12 3.22 -8.49
CA ILE A 66 2.36 2.30 -7.37
C ILE A 66 1.04 1.65 -7.00
N ILE A 67 0.90 0.37 -7.28
CA ILE A 67 -0.35 -0.38 -7.11
C ILE A 67 -0.09 -1.78 -6.58
N ASP A 68 -1.15 -2.45 -6.13
CA ASP A 68 -1.07 -3.79 -5.57
C ASP A 68 -0.71 -4.83 -6.64
N ALA A 69 0.19 -5.76 -6.30
CA ALA A 69 0.49 -6.93 -7.13
C ALA A 69 -0.65 -7.95 -7.12
N ASP A 70 -1.52 -7.89 -6.12
CA ASP A 70 -2.58 -8.86 -5.85
C ASP A 70 -2.05 -10.29 -5.68
N LYS A 71 -2.60 -11.25 -6.43
CA LYS A 71 -2.28 -12.68 -6.31
C LYS A 71 -1.12 -13.14 -7.20
N ASP A 72 -0.85 -12.40 -8.26
CA ASP A 72 0.14 -12.78 -9.28
C ASP A 72 0.84 -11.51 -9.80
N ILE A 73 2.05 -11.29 -9.33
CA ILE A 73 2.83 -10.11 -9.64
C ILE A 73 3.26 -10.08 -11.11
N ASP A 74 3.61 -11.24 -11.69
CA ASP A 74 4.08 -11.30 -13.08
C ASP A 74 2.95 -11.03 -14.06
N ALA A 75 1.78 -11.63 -13.83
CA ALA A 75 0.59 -11.36 -14.62
C ALA A 75 0.15 -9.88 -14.47
N ARG A 76 0.18 -9.33 -13.24
CA ARG A 76 -0.14 -7.92 -12.99
C ARG A 76 0.82 -7.00 -13.73
N ARG A 77 2.11 -7.23 -13.61
CA ARG A 77 3.16 -6.47 -14.30
C ARG A 77 2.99 -6.49 -15.80
N ALA A 78 2.79 -7.68 -16.37
CA ALA A 78 2.62 -7.86 -17.81
C ALA A 78 1.38 -7.09 -18.34
N ASP A 79 0.25 -7.14 -17.62
CA ASP A 79 -0.99 -6.44 -18.01
C ASP A 79 -0.79 -4.91 -18.01
N ILE A 80 -0.13 -4.37 -16.97
CA ILE A 80 0.11 -2.93 -16.86
C ILE A 80 1.11 -2.45 -17.91
N LEU A 81 2.20 -3.16 -18.12
CA LEU A 81 3.23 -2.79 -19.10
C LEU A 81 2.69 -2.90 -20.53
N LYS A 82 1.86 -3.91 -20.81
CA LYS A 82 1.15 -4.00 -22.08
C LYS A 82 0.23 -2.79 -22.29
N TRP A 83 -0.57 -2.45 -21.28
CA TRP A 83 -1.45 -1.28 -21.34
C TRP A 83 -0.65 0.03 -21.52
N LYS A 84 0.48 0.19 -20.82
CA LYS A 84 1.42 1.32 -21.00
C LYS A 84 1.83 1.45 -22.47
N GLN A 85 2.27 0.35 -23.07
CA GLN A 85 2.73 0.30 -24.45
C GLN A 85 1.59 0.58 -25.46
N ASP A 86 0.44 -0.09 -25.30
CA ASP A 86 -0.72 0.03 -26.21
C ASP A 86 -1.27 1.46 -26.28
N ASN A 87 -1.07 2.27 -25.22
CA ASN A 87 -1.57 3.65 -25.12
C ASN A 87 -0.49 4.74 -25.28
N GLY A 88 0.76 4.34 -25.52
CA GLY A 88 1.89 5.27 -25.67
C GLY A 88 2.07 6.15 -24.43
N LEU A 89 2.01 5.54 -23.24
CA LEU A 89 2.16 6.23 -21.97
C LEU A 89 3.60 6.09 -21.47
N ASP A 90 4.04 7.06 -20.69
CA ASP A 90 5.31 7.00 -19.98
C ASP A 90 5.10 7.14 -18.48
N PHE A 91 5.52 6.14 -17.71
CA PHE A 91 5.50 6.12 -16.25
C PHE A 91 6.45 5.06 -15.69
N GLU A 92 6.91 5.25 -14.48
CA GLU A 92 7.63 4.26 -13.70
C GLU A 92 6.65 3.43 -12.88
N LEU A 93 6.88 2.11 -12.79
CA LEU A 93 5.97 1.16 -12.12
C LEU A 93 6.64 0.54 -10.91
N PHE A 94 5.92 0.51 -9.80
CA PHE A 94 6.26 -0.29 -8.62
C PHE A 94 5.03 -1.09 -8.19
N LEU A 95 5.21 -2.37 -7.92
CA LEU A 95 4.14 -3.24 -7.44
C LEU A 95 4.32 -3.52 -5.94
N LEU A 96 3.31 -3.16 -5.15
CA LEU A 96 3.29 -3.49 -3.72
C LEU A 96 3.16 -5.01 -3.52
N PRO A 97 3.80 -5.55 -2.48
CA PRO A 97 4.44 -4.85 -1.37
C PRO A 97 5.90 -4.43 -1.58
N ASN A 98 6.68 -5.08 -2.46
CA ASN A 98 8.14 -4.90 -2.56
C ASN A 98 8.70 -5.10 -3.98
N ASP A 99 7.85 -5.02 -4.99
CA ASP A 99 8.18 -5.21 -6.42
C ASP A 99 8.65 -6.63 -6.81
N LYS A 100 8.51 -7.60 -5.88
CA LYS A 100 8.92 -9.00 -6.07
C LYS A 100 7.82 -10.00 -5.68
N ASP A 101 7.10 -9.71 -4.60
CA ASP A 101 6.11 -10.62 -4.04
C ASP A 101 4.70 -10.21 -4.44
N ALA A 102 3.80 -11.19 -4.51
CA ALA A 102 2.37 -10.94 -4.60
C ALA A 102 1.84 -10.33 -3.31
N GLY A 103 0.87 -9.42 -3.41
CA GLY A 103 0.26 -8.78 -2.24
C GLY A 103 -0.19 -7.36 -2.48
N ALA A 104 -0.35 -6.63 -1.38
CA ALA A 104 -0.91 -5.29 -1.30
C ALA A 104 -0.18 -4.45 -0.24
N LEU A 105 -0.64 -3.20 -0.02
CA LEU A 105 -0.12 -2.35 1.05
C LEU A 105 -0.17 -3.03 2.42
N GLU A 106 -1.21 -3.81 2.73
CA GLU A 106 -1.31 -4.52 4.00
C GLU A 106 -0.18 -5.53 4.20
N ASN A 107 0.29 -6.17 3.12
CA ASN A 107 1.46 -7.05 3.19
C ASN A 107 2.74 -6.28 3.54
N LEU A 108 2.92 -5.08 2.95
CA LEU A 108 4.03 -4.21 3.30
C LEU A 108 3.94 -3.83 4.78
N LEU A 109 2.78 -3.36 5.23
CA LEU A 109 2.56 -2.94 6.63
C LEU A 109 2.82 -4.09 7.63
N GLU A 110 2.41 -5.32 7.34
CA GLU A 110 2.72 -6.49 8.17
C GLU A 110 4.24 -6.71 8.35
N ASN A 111 5.03 -6.42 7.33
CA ASN A 111 6.48 -6.63 7.34
C ASN A 111 7.26 -5.48 8.00
N ILE A 112 6.61 -4.36 8.28
CA ILE A 112 7.24 -3.18 8.89
C ILE A 112 6.67 -2.83 10.27
N ILE A 113 5.93 -3.73 10.92
CA ILE A 113 5.49 -3.50 12.30
C ILE A 113 6.69 -3.27 13.20
N ASN A 114 6.50 -2.47 14.27
CA ASN A 114 7.53 -2.38 15.30
C ASN A 114 7.82 -3.79 15.84
N PRO A 115 9.07 -4.25 15.84
CA PRO A 115 9.42 -5.61 16.27
C PRO A 115 8.93 -5.97 17.68
N ASN A 116 8.83 -4.99 18.59
CA ASN A 116 8.31 -5.19 19.94
C ASN A 116 6.83 -5.58 19.96
N ASN A 117 6.09 -5.29 18.88
CA ASN A 117 4.67 -5.61 18.74
C ASN A 117 4.42 -6.97 18.05
N ARG A 118 5.47 -7.70 17.69
CA ARG A 118 5.36 -9.02 17.06
C ARG A 118 4.41 -9.98 17.81
N PRO A 119 4.40 -10.02 19.14
CA PRO A 119 3.48 -10.90 19.89
C PRO A 119 1.99 -10.69 19.55
N ILE A 120 1.56 -9.47 19.15
CA ILE A 120 0.18 -9.21 18.75
C ILE A 120 -0.13 -9.96 17.45
N PHE A 121 0.81 -9.95 16.50
CA PHE A 121 0.67 -10.69 15.24
C PHE A 121 0.71 -12.21 15.45
N ASP A 122 1.54 -12.69 16.39
CA ASP A 122 1.60 -14.11 16.73
C ASP A 122 0.24 -14.61 17.26
N CYS A 123 -0.41 -13.83 18.13
CA CYS A 123 -1.79 -14.10 18.58
C CYS A 123 -2.80 -14.14 17.42
N TRP A 124 -2.68 -13.23 16.46
CA TRP A 124 -3.55 -13.19 15.30
C TRP A 124 -3.34 -14.41 14.39
N GLU A 125 -2.09 -14.77 14.13
CA GLU A 125 -1.75 -15.95 13.33
C GLU A 125 -2.24 -17.25 13.99
N GLU A 126 -2.16 -17.34 15.31
CA GLU A 126 -2.76 -18.46 16.04
C GLU A 126 -4.29 -18.50 15.91
N TYR A 127 -4.95 -17.34 16.02
CA TYR A 127 -6.38 -17.23 15.78
C TYR A 127 -6.75 -17.73 14.38
N GLU A 128 -6.07 -17.27 13.35
CA GLU A 128 -6.31 -17.70 11.97
C GLU A 128 -6.12 -19.21 11.79
N LYS A 129 -5.02 -19.76 12.35
CA LYS A 129 -4.73 -21.22 12.31
C LYS A 129 -5.80 -22.05 13.04
N LYS A 130 -6.36 -21.52 14.12
CA LYS A 130 -7.44 -22.19 14.86
C LYS A 130 -8.78 -22.06 14.12
N LEU A 131 -9.07 -20.88 13.60
CA LEU A 131 -10.33 -20.58 12.90
C LEU A 131 -10.62 -21.55 11.75
N VAL A 132 -9.64 -21.78 10.87
CA VAL A 132 -9.81 -22.65 9.69
C VAL A 132 -9.96 -24.14 10.05
N LYS A 133 -9.64 -24.52 11.30
CA LYS A 133 -9.77 -25.89 11.82
C LYS A 133 -11.03 -26.10 12.64
N LEU A 134 -11.80 -25.02 12.91
CA LEU A 134 -13.02 -25.14 13.70
C LEU A 134 -14.09 -25.91 12.93
N ASP A 135 -14.61 -26.93 13.59
CA ASP A 135 -15.84 -27.60 13.20
C ASP A 135 -17.01 -26.99 13.95
N ILE A 136 -18.00 -26.49 13.25
CA ILE A 136 -19.21 -25.90 13.84
C ILE A 136 -20.36 -26.85 13.57
N PRO A 137 -20.93 -27.48 14.63
CA PRO A 137 -22.05 -28.39 14.46
C PRO A 137 -23.22 -27.75 13.69
N GLY A 138 -23.73 -28.45 12.71
CA GLY A 138 -24.85 -28.00 11.87
C GLY A 138 -24.47 -27.03 10.76
N ARG A 139 -23.19 -26.64 10.62
CA ARG A 139 -22.71 -25.85 9.49
C ARG A 139 -22.33 -26.77 8.32
N THR A 140 -22.94 -26.55 7.17
CA THR A 140 -22.53 -27.19 5.93
C THR A 140 -21.32 -26.43 5.34
N PRO A 141 -20.31 -27.12 4.77
CA PRO A 141 -19.20 -26.44 4.07
C PRO A 141 -19.68 -25.35 3.10
N PRO A 142 -18.91 -24.28 2.90
CA PRO A 142 -17.46 -24.21 2.92
C PRO A 142 -16.86 -24.06 4.33
N PRO A 143 -15.56 -24.43 4.49
CA PRO A 143 -14.85 -24.20 5.75
C PRO A 143 -14.82 -22.71 6.11
N LEU A 144 -14.56 -22.41 7.38
CA LEU A 144 -14.32 -21.02 7.80
C LEU A 144 -13.09 -20.46 7.07
N THR A 145 -13.16 -19.19 6.74
CA THR A 145 -12.07 -18.46 6.09
C THR A 145 -11.42 -17.48 7.06
N THR A 146 -10.14 -17.21 6.87
CA THR A 146 -9.44 -16.17 7.64
C THR A 146 -9.99 -14.79 7.29
N PRO A 147 -9.99 -13.85 8.24
CA PRO A 147 -10.28 -12.45 7.94
C PRO A 147 -9.32 -11.87 6.89
N ALA A 148 -9.77 -10.84 6.19
CA ALA A 148 -8.91 -10.13 5.25
C ALA A 148 -7.70 -9.49 5.97
N LYS A 149 -6.56 -9.36 5.28
CA LYS A 149 -5.34 -8.73 5.83
C LYS A 149 -5.58 -7.33 6.40
N LYS A 150 -6.41 -6.55 5.73
CA LYS A 150 -6.87 -5.26 6.23
C LYS A 150 -7.46 -5.35 7.65
N THR A 151 -8.26 -6.37 7.93
CA THR A 151 -8.82 -6.62 9.26
C THR A 151 -7.73 -6.89 10.29
N LYS A 152 -6.65 -7.59 9.91
CA LYS A 152 -5.49 -7.85 10.77
C LYS A 152 -4.79 -6.54 11.15
N ILE A 153 -4.56 -5.63 10.19
CA ILE A 153 -3.97 -4.31 10.46
C ILE A 153 -4.87 -3.47 11.37
N TYR A 154 -6.18 -3.49 11.15
CA TYR A 154 -7.13 -2.81 12.06
C TYR A 154 -7.07 -3.39 13.48
N GLY A 155 -7.11 -4.72 13.62
CA GLY A 155 -7.01 -5.39 14.92
C GLY A 155 -5.69 -5.12 15.64
N TYR A 156 -4.58 -5.07 14.92
CA TYR A 156 -3.28 -4.68 15.44
C TYR A 156 -3.30 -3.26 16.04
N LEU A 157 -3.79 -2.29 15.28
CA LEU A 157 -3.87 -0.90 15.75
C LEU A 157 -4.89 -0.73 16.88
N GLU A 158 -6.03 -1.43 16.84
CA GLU A 158 -7.01 -1.39 17.91
C GLU A 158 -6.46 -1.94 19.24
N ALA A 159 -5.62 -2.96 19.16
CA ALA A 159 -4.95 -3.49 20.36
C ALA A 159 -3.93 -2.51 20.96
N LEU A 160 -3.30 -1.69 20.15
CA LEU A 160 -2.28 -0.70 20.58
C LEU A 160 -2.90 0.62 21.06
N LEU A 161 -3.91 1.11 20.34
CA LEU A 161 -4.47 2.45 20.55
C LEU A 161 -5.58 2.48 21.60
N GLY A 162 -6.28 1.37 21.79
CA GLY A 162 -7.34 1.26 22.80
C GLY A 162 -8.76 1.43 22.26
N PRO A 163 -9.79 1.38 23.16
CA PRO A 163 -11.18 1.20 22.77
C PRO A 163 -11.98 2.49 22.61
N THR A 164 -11.43 3.66 22.94
CA THR A 164 -12.18 4.92 22.91
C THR A 164 -12.55 5.33 21.49
N LYS A 165 -13.55 6.22 21.35
CA LYS A 165 -13.99 6.69 20.03
C LYS A 165 -12.89 7.45 19.29
N ASP A 166 -12.11 8.26 19.99
CA ASP A 166 -11.04 9.08 19.40
C ASP A 166 -9.87 8.17 18.93
N GLU A 167 -9.49 7.18 19.73
CA GLU A 167 -8.50 6.18 19.36
C GLU A 167 -8.93 5.39 18.12
N LYS A 168 -10.22 4.99 18.04
CA LYS A 168 -10.76 4.31 16.85
C LYS A 168 -10.77 5.17 15.59
N GLU A 169 -10.83 6.49 15.70
CA GLU A 169 -10.64 7.37 14.53
C GLU A 169 -9.21 7.30 13.98
N LEU A 170 -8.18 7.13 14.83
CA LEU A 170 -6.78 7.00 14.41
C LEU A 170 -6.48 5.68 13.71
N ILE A 171 -7.30 4.65 13.90
CA ILE A 171 -7.17 3.35 13.22
C ILE A 171 -7.57 3.47 11.74
N LYS A 172 -8.49 4.39 11.41
CA LYS A 172 -9.00 4.56 10.05
C LYS A 172 -7.88 4.95 9.10
N GLU A 173 -7.90 4.37 7.90
CA GLU A 173 -6.86 4.54 6.88
C GLU A 173 -6.48 6.01 6.63
N ARG A 174 -7.50 6.88 6.52
CA ARG A 174 -7.29 8.32 6.27
C ARG A 174 -6.58 9.08 7.40
N ASN A 175 -6.61 8.52 8.61
CA ASN A 175 -6.06 9.15 9.82
C ASN A 175 -4.85 8.37 10.36
N ARG A 176 -4.44 7.28 9.68
CA ARG A 176 -3.38 6.40 10.15
C ARG A 176 -2.04 7.12 10.22
N GLU A 177 -1.41 7.06 11.39
CA GLU A 177 -0.09 7.62 11.63
C GLU A 177 0.98 6.56 11.32
N CYS A 178 1.36 6.46 10.02
CA CYS A 178 2.37 5.50 9.57
C CYS A 178 3.79 5.88 10.03
N SER A 179 4.03 7.13 10.39
CA SER A 179 5.30 7.62 10.94
C SER A 179 5.48 7.32 12.45
N ASN A 180 4.45 6.80 13.12
CA ASN A 180 4.54 6.47 14.54
C ASN A 180 5.43 5.23 14.76
N THR A 181 6.63 5.48 15.30
CA THR A 181 7.65 4.44 15.54
C THR A 181 7.24 3.40 16.59
N MET A 182 6.25 3.70 17.44
CA MET A 182 5.68 2.72 18.36
C MET A 182 4.87 1.64 17.62
N HIS A 183 4.38 1.95 16.43
CA HIS A 183 3.59 1.04 15.61
C HIS A 183 4.39 0.44 14.45
N TRP A 184 5.20 1.26 13.78
CA TRP A 184 5.84 0.91 12.51
C TRP A 184 7.35 1.16 12.53
N ASN A 185 8.08 0.37 11.77
CA ASN A 185 9.50 0.57 11.50
C ASN A 185 9.66 1.00 10.03
N LEU A 186 9.70 2.31 9.79
CA LEU A 186 9.90 2.86 8.44
C LEU A 186 11.34 2.72 7.92
N ASP A 187 12.28 2.26 8.77
CA ASP A 187 13.67 1.95 8.40
C ASP A 187 13.89 0.44 8.21
N ALA A 188 12.82 -0.35 8.16
CA ALA A 188 12.91 -1.79 7.93
C ALA A 188 13.57 -2.10 6.58
N GLU A 189 14.49 -3.07 6.56
CA GLU A 189 15.16 -3.56 5.33
C GLU A 189 14.14 -3.96 4.24
N TYR A 190 12.97 -4.42 4.64
CA TYR A 190 11.88 -4.75 3.73
C TYR A 190 11.45 -3.59 2.82
N LEU A 191 11.69 -2.34 3.24
CA LEU A 191 11.36 -1.13 2.48
C LEU A 191 12.48 -0.67 1.52
N GLU A 192 13.67 -1.28 1.55
CA GLU A 192 14.79 -0.83 0.70
C GLU A 192 14.47 -0.82 -0.81
N PRO A 193 13.72 -1.80 -1.40
CA PRO A 193 13.32 -1.71 -2.80
C PRO A 193 12.46 -0.49 -3.10
N LEU A 194 11.49 -0.19 -2.22
CA LEU A 194 10.62 0.98 -2.37
C LEU A 194 11.39 2.29 -2.19
N LYS A 195 12.26 2.36 -1.19
CA LYS A 195 13.14 3.52 -0.95
C LYS A 195 14.03 3.80 -2.17
N GLY A 196 14.69 2.78 -2.70
CA GLY A 196 15.51 2.90 -3.90
C GLY A 196 14.72 3.39 -5.12
N PHE A 197 13.52 2.86 -5.32
CA PHE A 197 12.61 3.28 -6.38
C PHE A 197 12.18 4.74 -6.24
N LEU A 198 11.75 5.15 -5.05
CA LEU A 198 11.33 6.54 -4.79
C LEU A 198 12.51 7.52 -4.91
N THR A 199 13.68 7.15 -4.38
CA THR A 199 14.88 7.99 -4.49
C THR A 199 15.26 8.23 -5.95
N LYS A 200 15.29 7.17 -6.77
CA LYS A 200 15.63 7.25 -8.20
C LYS A 200 14.69 8.18 -8.97
N ASN A 201 13.39 8.17 -8.64
CA ASN A 201 12.36 8.82 -9.46
C ASN A 201 11.90 10.19 -8.93
N LEU A 202 12.25 10.54 -7.68
CA LEU A 202 11.81 11.79 -7.05
C LEU A 202 12.95 12.76 -6.70
N MET A 203 14.19 12.32 -6.79
CA MET A 203 15.38 13.14 -6.53
C MET A 203 16.19 13.42 -7.80
#